data_24d2510dbc5f30aa52eb5b5ee26417cf
#
_entry.id   24d2510dbc5f30aa52eb5b5ee26417cf
#
_cell.length_a   1.000
_cell.length_b   1.000
_cell.length_c   1.000
_cell.angle_alpha   90.00
_cell.angle_beta   90.00
_cell.angle_gamma   90.00
#
_symmetry.space_group_name_H-M   'P 1'
#
loop_
_entity.id
_entity.type
_entity.pdbx_description
1 polymer ?
#
loop_
_entity_poly.entity_id
_entity_poly.type
_entity_poly.pdbx_seq_one_letter_code
_entity_poly.pdbx_strand_id
1 'polypeptide(L)'
;MTDRAHRPVKIAIFMEFFLPYLGGIERYQDRLSEQLRLLGYDVFIVTSLHDESLPRFEDKDGLRIYRLPTKNLFKQRYPFFKRDARFKETMAAVEAENADFYIVNTRFHLTSLLGARLAHRLGRPVALIEHGTAHMSVGNPVLDFFGGIYEHALTRVV
;
A
#
# COMPACT_ATOMS: atom_id res chain seq x y z
N MET A 1 29.04 -10.48 13.66
CA MET A 1 28.62 -9.13 13.23
C MET A 1 28.44 -9.19 11.73
N THR A 2 27.21 -9.46 11.33
CA THR A 2 26.84 -9.87 9.96
C THR A 2 26.69 -8.64 9.07
N ASP A 3 27.23 -8.76 7.90
CA ASP A 3 27.27 -7.96 6.68
C ASP A 3 25.98 -7.20 6.31
N ARG A 4 25.44 -6.36 7.19
CA ARG A 4 24.36 -5.42 6.90
C ARG A 4 24.86 -4.10 6.29
N ALA A 5 26.16 -3.91 6.21
CA ALA A 5 26.75 -2.61 5.86
C ALA A 5 26.73 -2.29 4.35
N HIS A 6 26.29 -3.20 3.47
CA HIS A 6 26.45 -3.01 2.02
C HIS A 6 25.19 -3.27 1.17
N ARG A 7 24.04 -3.66 1.78
CA ARG A 7 22.81 -3.78 0.99
C ARG A 7 21.97 -2.49 1.03
N PRO A 8 21.33 -2.11 -0.06
CA PRO A 8 20.37 -1.00 -0.08
C PRO A 8 19.29 -1.18 0.99
N VAL A 9 18.92 -0.08 1.65
CA VAL A 9 17.74 -0.07 2.53
C VAL A 9 16.51 -0.34 1.66
N LYS A 10 15.72 -1.34 2.06
CA LYS A 10 14.55 -1.77 1.33
C LYS A 10 13.29 -1.11 1.87
N ILE A 11 12.52 -0.46 0.99
CA ILE A 11 11.32 0.30 1.32
C ILE A 11 10.11 -0.34 0.67
N ALA A 12 9.11 -0.70 1.49
CA ALA A 12 7.80 -1.15 1.05
C ALA A 12 6.82 0.03 1.03
N ILE A 13 6.20 0.30 -0.11
CA ILE A 13 5.17 1.35 -0.25
C ILE A 13 3.82 0.69 -0.43
N PHE A 14 2.90 0.89 0.52
CA PHE A 14 1.53 0.39 0.49
C PHE A 14 0.58 1.50 0.06
N MET A 15 -0.20 1.25 -0.98
CA MET A 15 -1.17 2.20 -1.51
C MET A 15 -2.36 1.49 -2.14
N GLU A 16 -3.49 2.19 -2.23
CA GLU A 16 -4.74 1.59 -2.71
C GLU A 16 -4.68 1.22 -4.19
N PHE A 17 -4.31 2.15 -5.04
CA PHE A 17 -4.16 1.97 -6.48
C PHE A 17 -2.76 2.35 -6.92
N PHE A 18 -2.30 1.73 -8.00
CA PHE A 18 -1.04 2.08 -8.67
C PHE A 18 -1.17 1.84 -10.18
N LEU A 19 -0.17 2.26 -10.93
CA LEU A 19 -0.17 2.13 -12.38
C LEU A 19 -0.68 0.76 -12.88
N PRO A 20 -1.45 0.74 -13.97
CA PRO A 20 -1.77 1.83 -14.91
C PRO A 20 -2.91 2.75 -14.47
N TYR A 21 -3.49 2.58 -13.28
CA TYR A 21 -4.45 3.54 -12.74
C TYR A 21 -3.77 4.89 -12.51
N LEU A 22 -4.33 5.97 -13.10
CA LEU A 22 -3.71 7.30 -13.09
C LEU A 22 -4.58 8.31 -12.33
N GLY A 23 -4.18 8.58 -11.10
CA GLY A 23 -4.64 9.70 -10.29
C GLY A 23 -3.49 10.57 -9.81
N GLY A 24 -3.78 11.52 -8.92
CA GLY A 24 -2.77 12.41 -8.34
C GLY A 24 -1.82 11.66 -7.39
N ILE A 25 -2.36 10.78 -6.57
CA ILE A 25 -1.62 9.98 -5.59
C ILE A 25 -0.68 9.01 -6.31
N GLU A 26 -1.17 8.32 -7.33
CA GLU A 26 -0.41 7.35 -8.10
C GLU A 26 0.79 8.00 -8.81
N ARG A 27 0.58 9.16 -9.42
CA ARG A 27 1.68 9.94 -10.04
C ARG A 27 2.70 10.44 -9.02
N TYR A 28 2.24 10.84 -7.84
CA TYR A 28 3.14 11.25 -6.76
C TYR A 28 3.99 10.06 -6.31
N GLN A 29 3.37 8.91 -6.07
CA GLN A 29 4.08 7.72 -5.60
C GLN A 29 5.01 7.11 -6.66
N ASP A 30 4.63 7.18 -7.92
CA ASP A 30 5.51 6.77 -9.03
C ASP A 30 6.79 7.60 -9.02
N ARG A 31 6.66 8.94 -8.96
CA ARG A 31 7.82 9.84 -8.86
C ARG A 31 8.62 9.64 -7.58
N LEU A 32 7.95 9.46 -6.44
CA LEU A 32 8.63 9.21 -5.17
C LEU A 32 9.44 7.91 -5.23
N SER A 33 8.86 6.83 -5.75
CA SER A 33 9.54 5.54 -5.88
C SER A 33 10.75 5.65 -6.82
N GLU A 34 10.63 6.39 -7.92
CA GLU A 34 11.74 6.68 -8.81
C GLU A 34 12.87 7.45 -8.11
N GLN A 35 12.54 8.53 -7.40
CA GLN A 35 13.54 9.32 -6.69
C GLN A 35 14.24 8.54 -5.57
N LEU A 36 13.50 7.73 -4.81
CA LEU A 36 14.10 6.86 -3.81
C LEU A 36 15.07 5.85 -4.43
N ARG A 37 14.72 5.27 -5.58
CA ARG A 37 15.60 4.34 -6.31
C ARG A 37 16.86 5.03 -6.84
N LEU A 38 16.74 6.25 -7.36
CA LEU A 38 17.89 7.06 -7.79
C LEU A 38 18.82 7.39 -6.61
N LEU A 39 18.29 7.49 -5.40
CA LEU A 39 19.07 7.66 -4.16
C LEU A 39 19.67 6.33 -3.65
N GLY A 40 19.48 5.23 -4.35
CA GLY A 40 20.06 3.93 -4.00
C GLY A 40 19.22 3.07 -3.06
N TYR A 41 17.96 3.42 -2.80
CA TYR A 41 17.04 2.57 -2.05
C TYR A 41 16.47 1.47 -2.94
N ASP A 42 16.24 0.30 -2.36
CA ASP A 42 15.51 -0.79 -2.99
C ASP A 42 14.01 -0.64 -2.68
N VAL A 43 13.20 -0.30 -3.67
CA VAL A 43 11.79 0.07 -3.47
C VAL A 43 10.88 -0.94 -4.15
N PHE A 44 9.79 -1.32 -3.47
CA PHE A 44 8.69 -2.06 -4.09
C PHE A 44 7.33 -1.53 -3.64
N ILE A 45 6.32 -1.75 -4.50
CA ILE A 45 4.94 -1.29 -4.30
C ILE A 45 4.05 -2.48 -3.95
N VAL A 46 3.16 -2.28 -2.99
CA VAL A 46 2.06 -3.20 -2.66
C VAL A 46 0.74 -2.45 -2.85
N THR A 47 -0.09 -2.94 -3.76
CA THR A 47 -1.32 -2.25 -4.17
C THR A 47 -2.47 -3.23 -4.39
N SER A 48 -3.67 -2.73 -4.63
CA SER A 48 -4.83 -3.52 -4.99
C SER A 48 -4.79 -3.97 -6.45
N LEU A 49 -5.21 -5.21 -6.72
CA LEU A 49 -5.49 -5.69 -8.07
C LEU A 49 -6.84 -5.11 -8.53
N HIS A 50 -6.81 -3.88 -9.05
CA HIS A 50 -8.00 -3.13 -9.44
C HIS A 50 -8.56 -3.56 -10.80
N ASP A 51 -7.76 -4.22 -11.63
CA ASP A 51 -8.11 -4.80 -12.91
C ASP A 51 -7.57 -6.24 -12.98
N GLU A 52 -8.45 -7.20 -13.22
CA GLU A 52 -8.07 -8.63 -13.27
C GLU A 52 -7.18 -8.98 -14.48
N SER A 53 -7.09 -8.11 -15.47
CA SER A 53 -6.16 -8.28 -16.61
C SER A 53 -4.71 -8.00 -16.24
N LEU A 54 -4.46 -7.32 -15.11
CA LEU A 54 -3.11 -7.00 -14.66
C LEU A 54 -2.46 -8.21 -13.97
N PRO A 55 -1.13 -8.36 -14.08
CA PRO A 55 -0.41 -9.39 -13.35
C PRO A 55 -0.41 -9.09 -11.86
N ARG A 56 -0.46 -10.14 -11.03
CA ARG A 56 -0.34 -10.01 -9.56
C ARG A 56 1.05 -9.57 -9.12
N PHE A 57 2.05 -9.93 -9.90
CA PHE A 57 3.44 -9.48 -9.74
C PHE A 57 3.96 -8.94 -11.06
N GLU A 58 4.64 -7.81 -11.01
CA GLU A 58 5.29 -7.19 -12.14
C GLU A 58 6.61 -6.57 -11.68
N ASP A 59 7.66 -6.76 -12.47
CA ASP A 59 8.91 -6.01 -12.34
C ASP A 59 8.98 -5.05 -13.54
N LYS A 60 8.88 -3.76 -13.24
CA LYS A 60 8.96 -2.70 -14.23
C LYS A 60 10.23 -1.89 -14.00
N ASP A 61 11.23 -2.12 -14.82
CA ASP A 61 12.52 -1.43 -14.75
C ASP A 61 13.16 -1.48 -13.34
N GLY A 62 13.01 -2.63 -12.66
CA GLY A 62 13.49 -2.86 -11.30
C GLY A 62 12.58 -2.33 -10.19
N LEU A 63 11.41 -1.77 -10.51
CA LEU A 63 10.34 -1.50 -9.54
C LEU A 63 9.41 -2.71 -9.48
N ARG A 64 9.47 -3.45 -8.38
CA ARG A 64 8.60 -4.60 -8.14
C ARG A 64 7.24 -4.13 -7.64
N ILE A 65 6.18 -4.64 -8.25
CA ILE A 65 4.79 -4.29 -7.94
C ILE A 65 4.03 -5.56 -7.59
N TYR A 66 3.52 -5.61 -6.37
CA TYR A 66 2.68 -6.70 -5.85
C TYR A 66 1.23 -6.23 -5.79
N ARG A 67 0.33 -6.91 -6.52
CA ARG A 67 -1.10 -6.58 -6.55
C ARG A 67 -1.90 -7.62 -5.80
N LEU A 68 -2.55 -7.17 -4.73
CA LEU A 68 -3.38 -8.00 -3.85
C LEU A 68 -4.76 -8.21 -4.46
N PRO A 69 -5.26 -9.46 -4.55
CA PRO A 69 -6.60 -9.74 -5.05
C PRO A 69 -7.68 -8.99 -4.26
N THR A 70 -8.54 -8.27 -4.98
CA THR A 70 -9.61 -7.46 -4.39
C THR A 70 -10.96 -7.73 -5.03
N LYS A 71 -12.04 -7.41 -4.29
CA LYS A 71 -13.38 -7.23 -4.84
C LYS A 71 -13.62 -5.74 -4.96
N ASN A 72 -13.87 -5.28 -6.16
CA ASN A 72 -14.20 -3.89 -6.43
C ASN A 72 -15.67 -3.64 -6.12
N LEU A 73 -15.95 -3.13 -4.92
CA LEU A 73 -17.25 -2.64 -4.53
C LEU A 73 -17.32 -1.12 -4.71
N PHE A 74 -18.55 -0.57 -4.82
CA PHE A 74 -18.79 0.87 -4.91
C PHE A 74 -18.04 1.59 -6.06
N LYS A 75 -18.21 1.10 -7.30
CA LYS A 75 -17.62 1.71 -8.49
C LYS A 75 -16.09 1.89 -8.41
N GLN A 76 -15.40 0.90 -7.87
CA GLN A 76 -13.93 0.86 -7.70
C GLN A 76 -13.34 1.90 -6.71
N ARG A 77 -14.16 2.51 -5.85
CA ARG A 77 -13.65 3.48 -4.88
C ARG A 77 -13.01 2.85 -3.65
N TYR A 78 -13.48 1.65 -3.25
CA TYR A 78 -12.99 0.95 -2.04
C TYR A 78 -12.83 -0.54 -2.34
N PRO A 79 -11.63 -0.99 -2.74
CA PRO A 79 -11.36 -2.40 -2.94
C PRO A 79 -11.26 -3.13 -1.60
N PHE A 80 -11.98 -4.24 -1.48
CA PHE A 80 -11.89 -5.15 -0.35
C PHE A 80 -11.06 -6.38 -0.73
N PHE A 81 -10.14 -6.78 0.14
CA PHE A 81 -9.29 -7.94 -0.13
C PHE A 81 -10.07 -9.25 -0.23
N LYS A 82 -9.83 -9.99 -1.29
CA LYS A 82 -10.20 -11.41 -1.38
C LYS A 82 -9.13 -12.20 -0.63
N ARG A 83 -9.40 -12.62 0.60
CA ARG A 83 -8.45 -13.37 1.43
C ARG A 83 -8.39 -14.86 1.03
N ASP A 84 -8.26 -15.12 -0.27
CA ASP A 84 -8.10 -16.44 -0.88
C ASP A 84 -6.62 -16.90 -0.87
N ALA A 85 -6.35 -18.05 -1.52
CA ALA A 85 -4.99 -18.58 -1.63
C ALA A 85 -4.05 -17.58 -2.33
N ARG A 86 -4.53 -16.89 -3.37
CA ARG A 86 -3.75 -15.91 -4.14
C ARG A 86 -3.32 -14.72 -3.29
N PHE A 87 -4.21 -14.25 -2.40
CA PHE A 87 -3.89 -13.19 -1.43
C PHE A 87 -2.77 -13.65 -0.48
N LYS A 88 -2.89 -14.87 0.05
CA LYS A 88 -1.88 -15.44 0.97
C LYS A 88 -0.53 -15.59 0.29
N GLU A 89 -0.50 -16.10 -0.94
CA GLU A 89 0.72 -16.24 -1.75
C GLU A 89 1.38 -14.87 -2.00
N THR A 90 0.60 -13.86 -2.43
CA THR A 90 1.12 -12.52 -2.68
C THR A 90 1.65 -11.89 -1.39
N MET A 91 0.95 -12.03 -0.27
CA MET A 91 1.43 -11.53 1.03
C MET A 91 2.68 -12.25 1.50
N ALA A 92 2.78 -13.56 1.30
CA ALA A 92 4.01 -14.32 1.62
C ALA A 92 5.21 -13.82 0.79
N ALA A 93 5.02 -13.51 -0.49
CA ALA A 93 6.05 -12.92 -1.33
C ALA A 93 6.44 -11.51 -0.85
N VAL A 94 5.48 -10.67 -0.46
CA VAL A 94 5.71 -9.34 0.12
C VAL A 94 6.51 -9.44 1.43
N GLU A 95 6.16 -10.38 2.30
CA GLU A 95 6.89 -10.61 3.56
C GLU A 95 8.32 -11.11 3.32
N ALA A 96 8.52 -11.97 2.32
CA ALA A 96 9.83 -12.48 1.94
C ALA A 96 10.78 -11.39 1.43
N GLU A 97 10.26 -10.26 0.94
CA GLU A 97 11.07 -9.08 0.60
C GLU A 97 11.82 -8.54 1.82
N ASN A 98 11.32 -8.73 3.02
CA ASN A 98 11.94 -8.32 4.28
C ASN A 98 12.34 -6.84 4.29
N ALA A 99 11.38 -5.96 4.03
CA ALA A 99 11.59 -4.52 3.99
C ALA A 99 12.10 -3.97 5.34
N ASP A 100 12.96 -2.97 5.26
CA ASP A 100 13.53 -2.28 6.43
C ASP A 100 12.64 -1.13 6.90
N PHE A 101 11.89 -0.53 5.97
CA PHE A 101 11.02 0.62 6.20
C PHE A 101 9.72 0.48 5.42
N TYR A 102 8.62 0.96 5.99
CA TYR A 102 7.29 0.92 5.39
C TYR A 102 6.74 2.33 5.20
N ILE A 103 6.17 2.59 4.05
CA ILE A 103 5.38 3.79 3.76
C ILE A 103 3.97 3.34 3.47
N VAL A 104 2.98 3.94 4.14
CA VAL A 104 1.56 3.69 3.90
C VAL A 104 0.89 5.00 3.48
N ASN A 105 -0.08 4.91 2.57
CA ASN A 105 -0.69 6.08 1.94
C ASN A 105 -2.16 6.17 2.30
N THR A 106 -2.55 7.32 2.86
CA THR A 106 -3.93 7.64 3.23
C THR A 106 -4.47 6.74 4.35
N ARG A 107 -4.72 7.32 5.51
CA ARG A 107 -5.02 6.63 6.78
C ARG A 107 -6.21 5.66 6.75
N PHE A 108 -7.21 5.89 5.89
CA PHE A 108 -8.43 5.09 5.85
C PHE A 108 -8.43 3.96 4.81
N HIS A 109 -7.37 3.77 4.05
CA HIS A 109 -7.27 2.68 3.09
C HIS A 109 -6.91 1.36 3.77
N LEU A 110 -7.54 0.27 3.31
CA LEU A 110 -7.27 -1.07 3.84
C LEU A 110 -5.83 -1.53 3.55
N THR A 111 -5.25 -1.07 2.45
CA THR A 111 -3.84 -1.30 2.11
C THR A 111 -2.91 -0.65 3.13
N SER A 112 -3.22 0.57 3.59
CA SER A 112 -2.45 1.27 4.63
C SER A 112 -2.50 0.54 5.96
N LEU A 113 -3.68 0.11 6.37
CA LEU A 113 -3.85 -0.70 7.58
C LEU A 113 -3.08 -2.03 7.49
N LEU A 114 -3.10 -2.67 6.31
CA LEU A 114 -2.36 -3.92 6.09
C LEU A 114 -0.85 -3.69 6.20
N GLY A 115 -0.32 -2.65 5.55
CA GLY A 115 1.09 -2.29 5.58
C GLY A 115 1.57 -1.92 6.98
N ALA A 116 0.80 -1.09 7.70
CA ALA A 116 1.12 -0.71 9.07
C ALA A 116 1.14 -1.93 10.01
N ARG A 117 0.12 -2.81 9.94
CA ARG A 117 0.09 -4.04 10.74
C ARG A 117 1.25 -4.97 10.44
N LEU A 118 1.63 -5.09 9.17
CA LEU A 118 2.79 -5.88 8.78
C LEU A 118 4.08 -5.29 9.36
N ALA A 119 4.29 -3.98 9.23
CA ALA A 119 5.43 -3.28 9.80
C ALA A 119 5.52 -3.48 11.31
N HIS A 120 4.43 -3.27 12.05
CA HIS A 120 4.38 -3.47 13.49
C HIS A 120 4.68 -4.92 13.89
N ARG A 121 4.11 -5.90 13.20
CA ARG A 121 4.37 -7.33 13.46
C ARG A 121 5.85 -7.69 13.28
N LEU A 122 6.51 -7.06 12.31
CA LEU A 122 7.91 -7.29 11.99
C LEU A 122 8.88 -6.37 12.78
N GLY A 123 8.36 -5.50 13.66
CA GLY A 123 9.16 -4.52 14.40
C GLY A 123 9.87 -3.52 13.49
N ARG A 124 9.25 -3.14 12.37
CA ARG A 124 9.82 -2.21 11.39
C ARG A 124 9.18 -0.83 11.50
N PRO A 125 9.94 0.25 11.24
CA PRO A 125 9.39 1.60 11.21
C PRO A 125 8.41 1.77 10.05
N VAL A 126 7.34 2.55 10.30
CA VAL A 126 6.33 2.90 9.31
C VAL A 126 6.07 4.39 9.31
N ALA A 127 5.92 4.99 8.13
CA ALA A 127 5.49 6.37 7.92
C ALA A 127 4.18 6.40 7.15
N LEU A 128 3.25 7.27 7.57
CA LEU A 128 2.02 7.56 6.86
C LEU A 128 2.20 8.82 6.01
N ILE A 129 1.92 8.71 4.71
CA ILE A 129 1.77 9.86 3.82
C ILE A 129 0.27 10.14 3.65
N GLU A 130 -0.16 11.30 4.13
CA GLU A 130 -1.55 11.73 3.99
C GLU A 130 -1.69 12.70 2.81
N HIS A 131 -2.57 12.37 1.87
CA HIS A 131 -2.78 13.13 0.63
C HIS A 131 -3.95 14.10 0.68
N GLY A 132 -4.66 14.17 1.80
CA GLY A 132 -5.76 15.09 2.01
C GLY A 132 -6.25 15.09 3.44
N THR A 133 -6.72 16.23 3.90
CA THR A 133 -7.28 16.42 5.25
C THR A 133 -8.79 16.21 5.31
N ALA A 134 -9.45 16.05 4.16
CA ALA A 134 -10.88 15.85 4.09
C ALA A 134 -11.27 14.47 4.63
N HIS A 135 -12.40 14.42 5.36
CA HIS A 135 -12.99 13.15 5.76
C HIS A 135 -13.52 12.39 4.55
N MET A 136 -13.53 11.07 4.66
CA MET A 136 -14.12 10.21 3.66
C MET A 136 -15.61 10.54 3.53
N SER A 137 -16.05 10.95 2.34
CA SER A 137 -17.46 11.19 2.05
C SER A 137 -17.90 10.40 0.82
N VAL A 138 -19.00 9.69 0.96
CA VAL A 138 -19.68 8.99 -0.14
C VAL A 138 -20.93 9.74 -0.59
N GLY A 139 -21.19 10.94 -0.03
CA GLY A 139 -22.37 11.77 -0.33
C GLY A 139 -23.65 11.27 0.33
N ASN A 140 -23.55 10.43 1.36
CA ASN A 140 -24.67 9.95 2.16
C ASN A 140 -24.38 10.21 3.64
N PRO A 141 -25.15 11.08 4.33
CA PRO A 141 -24.86 11.50 5.71
C PRO A 141 -24.75 10.34 6.71
N VAL A 142 -25.52 9.28 6.53
CA VAL A 142 -25.50 8.10 7.42
C VAL A 142 -24.20 7.31 7.21
N LEU A 143 -23.82 7.07 5.95
CA LEU A 143 -22.59 6.37 5.63
C LEU A 143 -21.36 7.22 5.98
N ASP A 144 -21.44 8.53 5.83
CA ASP A 144 -20.35 9.47 6.18
C ASP A 144 -20.14 9.51 7.71
N PHE A 145 -21.22 9.41 8.52
CA PHE A 145 -21.12 9.29 9.98
C PHE A 145 -20.36 7.99 10.38
N PHE A 146 -20.76 6.85 9.83
CA PHE A 146 -20.05 5.58 10.09
C PHE A 146 -18.64 5.58 9.50
N GLY A 147 -18.44 6.23 8.37
CA GLY A 147 -17.12 6.46 7.78
C GLY A 147 -16.21 7.26 8.72
N GLY A 148 -16.72 8.31 9.36
CA GLY A 148 -15.97 9.09 10.35
C GLY A 148 -15.55 8.27 11.57
N ILE A 149 -16.43 7.40 12.09
CA ILE A 149 -16.09 6.48 13.18
C ILE A 149 -14.97 5.51 12.73
N TYR A 150 -15.09 4.96 11.53
CA TYR A 150 -14.10 4.08 10.95
C TYR A 150 -12.73 4.77 10.79
N GLU A 151 -12.71 6.01 10.26
CA GLU A 151 -11.48 6.81 10.14
C GLU A 151 -10.80 7.03 11.50
N HIS A 152 -11.56 7.43 12.51
CA HIS A 152 -11.02 7.65 13.85
C HIS A 152 -10.46 6.37 14.48
N ALA A 153 -11.11 5.23 14.25
CA ALA A 153 -10.62 3.95 14.73
C ALA A 153 -9.32 3.55 14.04
N LEU A 154 -9.23 3.74 12.73
CA LEU A 154 -8.01 3.41 11.96
C LEU A 154 -6.84 4.33 12.26
N THR A 155 -7.08 5.64 12.43
CA THR A 155 -6.03 6.62 12.78
C THR A 155 -5.32 6.30 14.09
N ARG A 156 -5.95 5.51 14.97
CA ARG A 156 -5.33 5.04 16.23
C ARG A 156 -4.45 3.80 16.04
N VAL A 157 -4.53 3.14 14.91
CA VAL A 157 -3.86 1.86 14.62
C VAL A 157 -2.74 2.03 13.59
N VAL A 158 -2.82 3.06 12.77
CA VAL A 158 -1.80 3.44 11.78
C VAL A 158 -0.93 4.55 12.33
#